data_a7f1acdb240f62a3d0377eb936c1b033
#
_entry.id   a7f1acdb240f62a3d0377eb936c1b033
#
_cell.length_a   1.000
_cell.length_b   1.000
_cell.length_c   1.000
_cell.angle_alpha   90.00
_cell.angle_beta   90.00
_cell.angle_gamma   90.00
#
_symmetry.space_group_name_H-M   'P 1'
#
loop_
_entity.id
_entity.type
_entity.pdbx_description
1 polymer ?
#
loop_
_entity_poly.entity_id
_entity_poly.type
_entity_poly.pdbx_seq_one_letter_code
_entity_poly.pdbx_strand_id
1 'polypeptide(L)'
;MTHRVCIFGDTDCAWQTARHLLAAGLEVIVASRREPSASPLPAGLSGETPGLELLWEATLAECRGAAGAFDLSLIAGGRALTRKVSAAVVAEADERLPMLAAYGLAAAPGVVSLSNFAVDGLDPDPTAAPDPQVVFLNGLLAESHPHIAAEIMRAALTLRRERGIRSAVLTGNLKVAADGLEALCREARAEGVLFAKFAGSRPEIRQEADGRVSLEFTDEVTGDACRMHPELLVVDEQPAPSLAASELARILELERDGNGFIQGDNVHRLTVATNRRGIVAAGRARSAGVDPATEAANAVLEILAAAVPAPEDRAVIEPGRCIRCLTCFRVCPHRAVMLNTRPSVLPAACERCGICAAECPRGAIRIPGLEVPELLAEITPAASAAAPRLIAFCCSRSAGLAARSAQTLDRSGLTVIEVPCAGSLSPQMLLAPFSRGAEGVLVMTCHEDNCHSREGRGFAHRRSEQTAAFLGLSGIGGGRIKVVALAANMASEFTEIVADFRRTLLALRQRTQGDPSRDEHRR
;
A
#
# COMPACT_ATOMS: atom_id res chain seq x y z
N MET A 1 30.06 -2.53 -5.87
CA MET A 1 29.70 -1.20 -5.32
C MET A 1 28.94 -1.46 -4.05
N THR A 2 29.37 -0.92 -2.92
CA THR A 2 28.61 -0.99 -1.66
C THR A 2 27.33 -0.16 -1.81
N HIS A 3 26.18 -0.80 -1.56
CA HIS A 3 24.92 -0.08 -1.56
C HIS A 3 24.77 0.71 -0.27
N ARG A 4 24.27 1.93 -0.38
CA ARG A 4 23.99 2.81 0.76
C ARG A 4 22.49 3.02 0.90
N VAL A 5 21.98 2.99 2.12
CA VAL A 5 20.55 3.17 2.44
C VAL A 5 20.39 4.31 3.42
N CYS A 6 19.42 5.20 3.20
CA CYS A 6 19.08 6.25 4.16
C CYS A 6 17.81 5.88 4.93
N ILE A 7 17.85 5.95 6.25
CA ILE A 7 16.71 5.75 7.15
C ILE A 7 16.36 7.11 7.74
N PHE A 8 15.12 7.54 7.57
CA PHE A 8 14.56 8.74 8.17
C PHE A 8 13.81 8.39 9.44
N GLY A 9 14.23 8.95 10.56
CA GLY A 9 13.70 8.69 11.89
C GLY A 9 14.72 8.00 12.81
N ASP A 10 14.44 8.04 14.10
CA ASP A 10 15.27 7.49 15.18
C ASP A 10 14.46 6.63 16.16
N THR A 11 13.39 6.03 15.68
CA THR A 11 12.54 5.10 16.43
C THR A 11 13.24 3.75 16.63
N ASP A 12 12.75 2.94 17.57
CA ASP A 12 13.26 1.56 17.73
C ASP A 12 13.24 0.78 16.41
N CYS A 13 12.18 0.95 15.63
CA CYS A 13 12.07 0.34 14.30
C CYS A 13 13.17 0.83 13.36
N ALA A 14 13.48 2.13 13.36
CA ALA A 14 14.58 2.70 12.56
C ALA A 14 15.92 2.07 12.93
N TRP A 15 16.20 1.96 14.23
CA TRP A 15 17.45 1.38 14.73
C TRP A 15 17.57 -0.11 14.47
N GLN A 16 16.49 -0.87 14.64
CA GLN A 16 16.47 -2.30 14.31
C GLN A 16 16.67 -2.52 12.81
N THR A 17 16.01 -1.74 11.97
CA THR A 17 16.21 -1.77 10.51
C THR A 17 17.67 -1.47 10.16
N ALA A 18 18.28 -0.46 10.78
CA ALA A 18 19.68 -0.12 10.57
C ALA A 18 20.61 -1.29 10.92
N ARG A 19 20.38 -1.98 12.05
CA ARG A 19 21.14 -3.17 12.43
C ARG A 19 21.06 -4.29 11.41
N HIS A 20 19.84 -4.61 10.94
CA HIS A 20 19.65 -5.65 9.92
C HIS A 20 20.39 -5.33 8.63
N LEU A 21 20.34 -4.08 8.17
CA LEU A 21 21.02 -3.64 6.94
C LEU A 21 22.54 -3.63 7.09
N LEU A 22 23.07 -3.17 8.23
CA LEU A 22 24.49 -3.21 8.55
C LEU A 22 25.01 -4.66 8.62
N ALA A 23 24.25 -5.56 9.27
CA ALA A 23 24.58 -6.98 9.34
C ALA A 23 24.60 -7.65 7.94
N ALA A 24 23.80 -7.14 7.00
CA ALA A 24 23.83 -7.56 5.60
C ALA A 24 24.97 -6.92 4.77
N GLY A 25 25.86 -6.13 5.40
CA GLY A 25 27.03 -5.52 4.74
C GLY A 25 26.74 -4.25 3.95
N LEU A 26 25.62 -3.59 4.21
CA LEU A 26 25.25 -2.32 3.57
C LEU A 26 25.78 -1.13 4.37
N GLU A 27 26.01 0.00 3.69
CA GLU A 27 26.21 1.29 4.36
C GLU A 27 24.87 1.92 4.70
N VAL A 28 24.71 2.43 5.92
CA VAL A 28 23.46 2.98 6.43
C VAL A 28 23.66 4.42 6.91
N ILE A 29 22.81 5.32 6.46
CA ILE A 29 22.69 6.68 6.97
C ILE A 29 21.42 6.72 7.82
N VAL A 30 21.50 7.11 9.09
CA VAL A 30 20.32 7.41 9.91
C VAL A 30 20.21 8.93 10.02
N ALA A 31 19.11 9.48 9.52
CA ALA A 31 18.82 10.90 9.53
C ALA A 31 17.70 11.17 10.55
N SER A 32 18.05 11.73 11.71
CA SER A 32 17.16 12.11 12.80
C SER A 32 16.97 13.63 12.84
N ARG A 33 15.74 14.08 13.08
CA ARG A 33 15.45 15.49 13.34
C ARG A 33 15.81 15.95 14.73
N ARG A 34 16.06 15.01 15.64
CA ARG A 34 16.41 15.29 17.03
C ARG A 34 17.90 15.62 17.17
N GLU A 35 18.21 16.27 18.28
CA GLU A 35 19.58 16.43 18.76
C GLU A 35 20.14 15.09 19.25
N PRO A 36 21.48 14.91 19.21
CA PRO A 36 22.12 13.67 19.72
C PRO A 36 21.77 13.34 21.19
N SER A 37 21.61 14.38 22.00
CA SER A 37 21.25 14.26 23.43
C SER A 37 19.83 13.75 23.67
N ALA A 38 18.93 14.00 22.73
CA ALA A 38 17.50 13.63 22.84
C ALA A 38 17.20 12.22 22.30
N SER A 39 18.17 11.55 21.68
CA SER A 39 17.99 10.22 21.09
C SER A 39 19.22 9.35 21.40
N PRO A 40 19.25 8.69 22.57
CA PRO A 40 20.34 7.80 22.92
C PRO A 40 20.44 6.64 21.94
N LEU A 41 21.67 6.33 21.52
CA LEU A 41 21.90 5.20 20.62
C LEU A 41 21.59 3.88 21.35
N PRO A 42 20.92 2.95 20.67
CA PRO A 42 20.68 1.63 21.26
C PRO A 42 21.98 0.87 21.54
N ALA A 43 21.99 0.01 22.54
CA ALA A 43 23.13 -0.82 22.89
C ALA A 43 23.73 -1.52 21.66
N GLY A 44 25.05 -1.43 21.49
CA GLY A 44 25.77 -2.05 20.35
C GLY A 44 25.83 -1.21 19.07
N LEU A 45 25.28 0.01 19.04
CA LEU A 45 25.54 1.01 18.00
C LEU A 45 26.28 2.21 18.61
N SER A 46 27.23 2.72 17.88
CA SER A 46 27.97 3.94 18.25
C SER A 46 28.24 4.77 16.99
N GLY A 47 28.66 6.01 17.16
CA GLY A 47 29.09 6.84 16.03
C GLY A 47 30.31 6.29 15.27
N GLU A 48 31.02 5.31 15.83
CA GLU A 48 32.16 4.62 15.23
C GLU A 48 31.77 3.27 14.60
N THR A 49 30.49 2.89 14.61
CA THR A 49 30.03 1.63 13.99
C THR A 49 30.35 1.63 12.49
N PRO A 50 31.14 0.64 12.01
CA PRO A 50 31.53 0.59 10.60
C PRO A 50 30.29 0.57 9.67
N GLY A 51 30.30 1.43 8.65
CA GLY A 51 29.21 1.53 7.68
C GLY A 51 28.01 2.35 8.15
N LEU A 52 28.00 2.89 9.37
CA LEU A 52 26.94 3.74 9.90
C LEU A 52 27.35 5.23 9.84
N GLU A 53 26.53 6.04 9.20
CA GLU A 53 26.60 7.51 9.23
C GLU A 53 25.38 8.07 9.99
N LEU A 54 25.62 8.91 11.00
CA LEU A 54 24.58 9.55 11.79
C LEU A 54 24.45 11.02 11.41
N LEU A 55 23.26 11.43 11.00
CA LEU A 55 22.93 12.83 10.71
C LEU A 55 21.86 13.30 11.69
N TRP A 56 22.27 14.19 12.59
CA TRP A 56 21.40 14.79 13.59
C TRP A 56 20.85 16.14 13.11
N GLU A 57 19.72 16.58 13.69
CA GLU A 57 19.01 17.77 13.26
C GLU A 57 18.83 17.79 11.73
N ALA A 58 18.54 16.60 11.17
CA ALA A 58 18.54 16.38 9.75
C ALA A 58 17.12 16.43 9.16
N THR A 59 16.96 17.19 8.09
CA THR A 59 15.73 17.26 7.31
C THR A 59 16.03 17.00 5.84
N LEU A 60 15.11 16.34 5.15
CA LEU A 60 15.18 16.16 3.71
C LEU A 60 14.60 17.40 3.01
N ALA A 61 15.39 18.04 2.17
CA ALA A 61 14.95 19.17 1.36
C ALA A 61 14.44 18.72 -0.02
N GLU A 62 15.15 17.75 -0.64
CA GLU A 62 14.81 17.26 -1.98
C GLU A 62 15.25 15.81 -2.16
N CYS A 63 14.50 15.02 -2.94
CA CYS A 63 14.87 13.69 -3.38
C CYS A 63 14.72 13.57 -4.90
N ARG A 64 15.83 13.41 -5.59
CA ARG A 64 15.86 13.13 -7.04
C ARG A 64 16.25 11.69 -7.30
N GLY A 65 15.97 11.21 -8.51
CA GLY A 65 16.36 9.87 -8.92
C GLY A 65 15.30 8.81 -8.61
N ALA A 66 15.75 7.57 -8.61
CA ALA A 66 14.89 6.41 -8.47
C ALA A 66 15.63 5.26 -7.78
N ALA A 67 14.96 4.12 -7.57
CA ALA A 67 15.53 2.92 -6.96
C ALA A 67 16.92 2.60 -7.53
N GLY A 68 17.87 2.35 -6.66
CA GLY A 68 19.28 2.12 -6.99
C GLY A 68 20.15 3.38 -7.11
N ALA A 69 19.56 4.57 -7.30
CA ALA A 69 20.30 5.82 -7.51
C ALA A 69 19.48 7.06 -7.12
N PHE A 70 19.23 7.26 -5.83
CA PHE A 70 18.65 8.49 -5.31
C PHE A 70 19.73 9.49 -4.94
N ASP A 71 19.50 10.76 -5.29
CA ASP A 71 20.24 11.92 -4.82
C ASP A 71 19.40 12.63 -3.76
N LEU A 72 19.83 12.58 -2.51
CA LEU A 72 19.17 13.22 -1.38
C LEU A 72 19.85 14.53 -1.04
N SER A 73 19.12 15.64 -1.10
CA SER A 73 19.58 16.93 -0.56
C SER A 73 19.05 17.05 0.88
N LEU A 74 19.97 17.07 1.84
CA LEU A 74 19.66 17.09 3.27
C LEU A 74 20.17 18.40 3.88
N ILE A 75 19.54 18.84 4.96
CA ILE A 75 20.03 19.88 5.85
C ILE A 75 20.26 19.21 7.20
N ALA A 76 21.47 19.20 7.72
CA ALA A 76 21.83 18.62 9.01
C ALA A 76 22.69 19.59 9.81
N GLY A 77 22.31 19.90 11.05
CA GLY A 77 22.99 20.91 11.87
C GLY A 77 23.12 22.27 11.15
N GLY A 78 22.12 22.68 10.39
CA GLY A 78 22.11 23.92 9.60
C GLY A 78 22.97 23.91 8.32
N ARG A 79 23.59 22.77 7.95
CA ARG A 79 24.44 22.66 6.76
C ARG A 79 23.77 21.83 5.67
N ALA A 80 23.82 22.31 4.44
CA ALA A 80 23.36 21.56 3.28
C ALA A 80 24.34 20.44 2.91
N LEU A 81 23.82 19.23 2.74
CA LEU A 81 24.56 18.02 2.40
C LEU A 81 23.87 17.30 1.25
N THR A 82 24.64 16.64 0.40
CA THR A 82 24.09 15.72 -0.61
C THR A 82 24.56 14.30 -0.33
N ARG A 83 23.66 13.34 -0.43
CA ARG A 83 23.98 11.91 -0.28
C ARG A 83 23.37 11.10 -1.41
N LYS A 84 24.19 10.24 -2.01
CA LYS A 84 23.72 9.25 -2.98
C LYS A 84 23.38 7.95 -2.24
N VAL A 85 22.16 7.46 -2.44
CA VAL A 85 21.70 6.22 -1.79
C VAL A 85 20.95 5.34 -2.78
N SER A 86 20.98 4.04 -2.54
CA SER A 86 20.31 3.06 -3.40
C SER A 86 18.84 2.85 -3.01
N ALA A 87 18.51 3.07 -1.73
CA ALA A 87 17.17 2.96 -1.19
C ALA A 87 16.98 3.92 0.00
N ALA A 88 15.73 4.16 0.38
CA ALA A 88 15.38 4.93 1.56
C ALA A 88 14.29 4.21 2.39
N VAL A 89 14.34 4.41 3.71
CA VAL A 89 13.35 3.89 4.66
C VAL A 89 12.78 5.08 5.43
N VAL A 90 11.46 5.18 5.51
CA VAL A 90 10.77 6.14 6.39
C VAL A 90 10.31 5.38 7.63
N ALA A 91 10.92 5.66 8.76
CA ALA A 91 10.65 5.01 10.05
C ALA A 91 10.45 6.06 11.17
N GLU A 92 9.69 7.10 10.85
CA GLU A 92 9.32 8.17 11.77
C GLU A 92 8.29 7.71 12.80
N ALA A 93 8.25 8.39 13.94
CA ALA A 93 7.22 8.19 14.95
C ALA A 93 5.87 8.73 14.49
N ASP A 94 4.79 8.21 15.09
CA ASP A 94 3.47 8.81 15.05
C ASP A 94 3.33 9.92 16.12
N GLU A 95 2.35 10.77 15.97
CA GLU A 95 1.85 11.65 17.03
C GLU A 95 0.67 10.98 17.73
N ARG A 96 0.54 11.23 19.03
CA ARG A 96 -0.52 10.70 19.85
C ARG A 96 -1.43 11.85 20.26
N LEU A 97 -2.68 11.82 19.80
CA LEU A 97 -3.71 12.80 20.11
C LEU A 97 -4.62 12.27 21.22
N PRO A 98 -4.47 12.74 22.48
CA PRO A 98 -5.34 12.31 23.56
C PRO A 98 -6.80 12.68 23.29
N MET A 99 -7.71 11.72 23.50
CA MET A 99 -9.13 11.91 23.24
C MET A 99 -9.89 12.61 24.40
N LEU A 100 -9.18 13.18 25.37
CA LEU A 100 -9.75 13.85 26.54
C LEU A 100 -10.87 14.84 26.18
N ALA A 101 -10.58 15.84 25.36
CA ALA A 101 -11.55 16.85 24.96
C ALA A 101 -12.76 16.27 24.19
N ALA A 102 -12.54 15.22 23.41
CA ALA A 102 -13.60 14.56 22.67
C ALA A 102 -14.57 13.78 23.55
N TYR A 103 -14.13 13.38 24.76
CA TYR A 103 -14.97 12.80 25.80
C TYR A 103 -15.51 13.84 26.80
N GLY A 104 -15.19 15.12 26.62
CA GLY A 104 -15.58 16.18 27.55
C GLY A 104 -14.78 16.15 28.86
N LEU A 105 -13.57 15.61 28.85
CA LEU A 105 -12.71 15.42 30.01
C LEU A 105 -11.53 16.39 29.99
N ALA A 106 -11.01 16.68 31.18
CA ALA A 106 -9.75 17.40 31.37
C ALA A 106 -8.75 16.54 32.13
N ALA A 107 -7.46 16.71 31.84
CA ALA A 107 -6.41 16.02 32.60
C ALA A 107 -6.48 16.41 34.08
N ALA A 108 -6.46 15.43 34.96
CA ALA A 108 -6.54 15.57 36.41
C ALA A 108 -5.84 14.36 37.08
N PRO A 109 -5.60 14.39 38.38
CA PRO A 109 -4.99 13.22 39.07
C PRO A 109 -5.71 11.90 38.83
N GLY A 110 -7.05 11.92 38.69
CA GLY A 110 -7.86 10.75 38.35
C GLY A 110 -8.11 10.52 36.84
N VAL A 111 -7.56 11.36 35.94
CA VAL A 111 -7.80 11.26 34.48
C VAL A 111 -6.50 11.54 33.72
N VAL A 112 -5.98 10.55 33.04
CA VAL A 112 -4.73 10.65 32.27
C VAL A 112 -4.91 10.12 30.84
N SER A 113 -4.08 10.56 29.92
CA SER A 113 -3.99 9.91 28.60
C SER A 113 -3.16 8.64 28.66
N LEU A 114 -3.32 7.77 27.70
CA LEU A 114 -2.56 6.52 27.62
C LEU A 114 -1.05 6.75 27.61
N SER A 115 -0.56 7.75 26.87
CA SER A 115 0.87 8.11 26.83
C SER A 115 1.41 8.63 28.17
N ASN A 116 0.55 9.20 29.02
CA ASN A 116 0.90 9.72 30.33
C ASN A 116 0.64 8.71 31.46
N PHE A 117 0.08 7.55 31.11
CA PHE A 117 -0.17 6.50 32.07
C PHE A 117 1.14 5.80 32.47
N ALA A 118 1.35 5.67 33.79
CA ALA A 118 2.45 4.90 34.35
C ALA A 118 1.88 3.89 35.35
N VAL A 119 2.41 2.68 35.31
CA VAL A 119 2.06 1.59 36.28
C VAL A 119 2.61 1.90 37.65
N ASP A 120 3.75 2.62 37.70
CA ASP A 120 4.41 2.99 38.95
C ASP A 120 3.61 4.04 39.75
N GLY A 121 3.52 3.87 41.04
CA GLY A 121 2.80 4.78 41.95
C GLY A 121 1.33 4.44 42.18
N LEU A 122 0.83 3.35 41.61
CA LEU A 122 -0.48 2.80 41.92
C LEU A 122 -0.35 1.63 42.88
N ASP A 123 -1.04 1.69 44.00
CA ASP A 123 -1.11 0.60 45.00
C ASP A 123 -2.48 -0.08 44.95
N PRO A 124 -2.54 -1.41 45.17
CA PRO A 124 -3.82 -2.10 45.24
C PRO A 124 -4.66 -1.60 46.41
N ASP A 125 -5.90 -1.18 46.11
CA ASP A 125 -6.88 -0.90 47.16
C ASP A 125 -7.79 -2.12 47.40
N PRO A 126 -7.61 -2.85 48.48
CA PRO A 126 -8.45 -3.99 48.81
C PRO A 126 -9.88 -3.59 49.22
N THR A 127 -10.13 -2.30 49.52
CA THR A 127 -11.44 -1.78 49.93
C THR A 127 -12.30 -1.32 48.74
N ALA A 128 -11.71 -1.11 47.58
CA ALA A 128 -12.38 -0.67 46.36
C ALA A 128 -13.21 -1.77 45.65
N ALA A 129 -13.65 -2.81 46.37
CA ALA A 129 -14.51 -3.84 45.80
C ALA A 129 -15.98 -3.36 45.74
N PRO A 130 -16.73 -3.69 44.66
CA PRO A 130 -16.39 -4.57 43.53
C PRO A 130 -15.80 -3.85 42.28
N ASP A 131 -15.71 -2.52 42.26
CA ASP A 131 -15.34 -1.72 41.12
C ASP A 131 -13.89 -1.94 40.64
N PRO A 132 -13.59 -1.83 39.34
CA PRO A 132 -12.23 -1.77 38.86
C PRO A 132 -11.56 -0.47 39.30
N GLN A 133 -10.33 -0.58 39.82
CA GLN A 133 -9.56 0.59 40.27
C GLN A 133 -9.08 1.45 39.11
N VAL A 134 -8.73 0.81 37.99
CA VAL A 134 -8.30 1.49 36.77
C VAL A 134 -9.22 1.11 35.60
N VAL A 135 -9.76 2.10 34.92
CA VAL A 135 -10.56 1.89 33.69
C VAL A 135 -9.85 2.51 32.50
N PHE A 136 -9.65 1.70 31.47
CA PHE A 136 -9.13 2.13 30.18
C PHE A 136 -10.29 2.33 29.21
N LEU A 137 -10.35 3.49 28.57
CA LEU A 137 -11.24 3.71 27.42
C LEU A 137 -10.56 3.20 26.16
N ASN A 138 -11.30 2.50 25.30
CA ASN A 138 -10.79 1.92 24.06
C ASN A 138 -11.79 2.09 22.93
N GLY A 139 -11.65 3.16 22.16
CA GLY A 139 -12.42 3.39 20.94
C GLY A 139 -13.92 3.61 21.18
N LEU A 140 -14.32 4.47 22.11
CA LEU A 140 -15.74 4.75 22.37
C LEU A 140 -16.37 5.67 21.31
N LEU A 141 -15.58 6.55 20.69
CA LEU A 141 -16.05 7.51 19.66
C LEU A 141 -15.85 7.02 18.24
N ALA A 142 -14.74 6.35 18.03
CA ALA A 142 -14.36 5.74 16.78
C ALA A 142 -13.60 4.46 17.09
N GLU A 143 -13.47 3.57 16.13
CA GLU A 143 -12.73 2.35 16.31
C GLU A 143 -11.27 2.63 16.69
N SER A 144 -10.80 1.98 17.77
CA SER A 144 -9.43 2.13 18.25
C SER A 144 -8.43 1.54 17.27
N HIS A 145 -7.32 2.23 17.10
CA HIS A 145 -6.21 1.71 16.30
C HIS A 145 -5.62 0.46 16.98
N PRO A 146 -5.26 -0.60 16.23
CA PRO A 146 -4.76 -1.86 16.82
C PRO A 146 -3.59 -1.69 17.78
N HIS A 147 -2.69 -0.74 17.52
CA HIS A 147 -1.57 -0.46 18.44
C HIS A 147 -2.03 0.12 19.77
N ILE A 148 -3.00 1.02 19.74
CA ILE A 148 -3.58 1.61 20.96
C ILE A 148 -4.28 0.53 21.77
N ALA A 149 -5.10 -0.29 21.11
CA ALA A 149 -5.75 -1.42 21.76
C ALA A 149 -4.75 -2.39 22.37
N ALA A 150 -3.66 -2.73 21.66
CA ALA A 150 -2.60 -3.59 22.20
C ALA A 150 -1.88 -2.98 23.41
N GLU A 151 -1.61 -1.69 23.38
CA GLU A 151 -0.96 -0.96 24.46
C GLU A 151 -1.84 -0.91 25.71
N ILE A 152 -3.14 -0.61 25.54
CA ILE A 152 -4.15 -0.67 26.60
C ILE A 152 -4.20 -2.07 27.23
N MET A 153 -4.28 -3.13 26.41
CA MET A 153 -4.35 -4.50 26.93
C MET A 153 -3.08 -4.91 27.67
N ARG A 154 -1.89 -4.52 27.18
CA ARG A 154 -0.63 -4.78 27.87
C ARG A 154 -0.55 -4.02 29.19
N ALA A 155 -0.94 -2.75 29.20
CA ALA A 155 -0.98 -1.93 30.42
C ALA A 155 -1.92 -2.55 31.48
N ALA A 156 -3.13 -2.93 31.08
CA ALA A 156 -4.08 -3.58 31.97
C ALA A 156 -3.57 -4.94 32.50
N LEU A 157 -2.92 -5.72 31.63
CA LEU A 157 -2.31 -6.99 31.99
C LEU A 157 -1.13 -6.83 32.98
N THR A 158 -0.27 -5.83 32.75
CA THR A 158 0.85 -5.49 33.63
C THR A 158 0.36 -5.07 35.03
N LEU A 159 -0.65 -4.18 35.08
CA LEU A 159 -1.29 -3.81 36.35
C LEU A 159 -1.76 -5.04 37.14
N ARG A 160 -2.39 -5.99 36.46
CA ARG A 160 -2.91 -7.19 37.08
C ARG A 160 -1.80 -8.11 37.60
N ARG A 161 -0.78 -8.37 36.79
CA ARG A 161 0.31 -9.30 37.08
C ARG A 161 1.29 -8.78 38.12
N GLU A 162 1.71 -7.53 37.92
CA GLU A 162 2.80 -6.98 38.74
C GLU A 162 2.31 -6.30 40.02
N ARG A 163 1.08 -5.75 39.99
CA ARG A 163 0.53 -4.95 41.08
C ARG A 163 -0.72 -5.57 41.73
N GLY A 164 -1.32 -6.58 41.13
CA GLY A 164 -2.58 -7.15 41.60
C GLY A 164 -3.80 -6.22 41.48
N ILE A 165 -3.64 -5.09 40.78
CA ILE A 165 -4.68 -4.06 40.61
C ILE A 165 -5.76 -4.57 39.65
N ARG A 166 -7.03 -4.35 40.02
CA ARG A 166 -8.16 -4.66 39.14
C ARG A 166 -8.34 -3.58 38.10
N SER A 167 -8.39 -3.99 36.85
CA SER A 167 -8.57 -3.09 35.71
C SER A 167 -9.69 -3.54 34.80
N ALA A 168 -10.32 -2.58 34.15
CA ALA A 168 -11.31 -2.81 33.11
C ALA A 168 -10.94 -2.06 31.82
N VAL A 169 -11.31 -2.66 30.69
CA VAL A 169 -11.26 -2.04 29.37
C VAL A 169 -12.70 -1.82 28.91
N LEU A 170 -13.14 -0.57 28.84
CA LEU A 170 -14.44 -0.19 28.32
C LEU A 170 -14.33 0.09 26.82
N THR A 171 -15.08 -0.64 26.01
CA THR A 171 -14.96 -0.57 24.56
C THR A 171 -16.34 -0.67 23.88
N GLY A 172 -16.50 0.03 22.75
CA GLY A 172 -17.68 -0.14 21.90
C GLY A 172 -17.54 -1.35 20.98
N ASN A 173 -16.41 -1.46 20.31
CA ASN A 173 -16.11 -2.58 19.43
C ASN A 173 -14.66 -3.01 19.57
N LEU A 174 -14.45 -4.22 20.05
CA LEU A 174 -13.11 -4.77 20.22
C LEU A 174 -12.69 -5.48 18.93
N LYS A 175 -11.98 -4.79 18.06
CA LYS A 175 -11.32 -5.42 16.92
C LYS A 175 -10.00 -6.05 17.37
N VAL A 176 -9.87 -7.34 17.11
CA VAL A 176 -8.68 -8.15 17.40
C VAL A 176 -8.02 -8.66 16.11
N ALA A 177 -8.30 -8.01 14.99
CA ALA A 177 -7.87 -8.44 13.66
C ALA A 177 -6.38 -8.21 13.35
N ALA A 178 -5.63 -7.54 14.23
CA ALA A 178 -4.18 -7.40 14.08
C ALA A 178 -3.45 -8.62 14.66
N ASP A 179 -2.28 -8.91 14.11
CA ASP A 179 -1.45 -10.04 14.53
C ASP A 179 -1.17 -10.03 16.03
N GLY A 180 -1.47 -11.16 16.68
CA GLY A 180 -1.28 -11.35 18.12
C GLY A 180 -2.29 -10.65 19.04
N LEU A 181 -3.15 -9.77 18.53
CA LEU A 181 -4.06 -8.98 19.36
C LEU A 181 -5.15 -9.83 20.01
N GLU A 182 -5.67 -10.83 19.29
CA GLU A 182 -6.63 -11.79 19.85
C GLU A 182 -6.01 -12.63 20.97
N ALA A 183 -4.76 -13.10 20.78
CA ALA A 183 -4.05 -13.86 21.81
C ALA A 183 -3.83 -13.01 23.06
N LEU A 184 -3.43 -11.75 22.91
CA LEU A 184 -3.25 -10.79 24.01
C LEU A 184 -4.57 -10.51 24.74
N CYS A 185 -5.66 -10.33 24.01
CA CYS A 185 -6.99 -10.14 24.59
C CYS A 185 -7.42 -11.35 25.44
N ARG A 186 -7.20 -12.56 24.92
CA ARG A 186 -7.50 -13.81 25.61
C ARG A 186 -6.65 -13.98 26.87
N GLU A 187 -5.37 -13.65 26.80
CA GLU A 187 -4.44 -13.65 27.92
C GLU A 187 -4.89 -12.66 29.01
N ALA A 188 -5.19 -11.42 28.64
CA ALA A 188 -5.65 -10.41 29.58
C ALA A 188 -6.96 -10.83 30.30
N ARG A 189 -7.90 -11.43 29.59
CA ARG A 189 -9.13 -11.99 30.18
C ARG A 189 -8.85 -13.14 31.16
N ALA A 190 -7.95 -14.04 30.79
CA ALA A 190 -7.56 -15.17 31.63
C ALA A 190 -6.93 -14.71 32.95
N GLU A 191 -6.22 -13.60 32.95
CA GLU A 191 -5.63 -12.98 34.15
C GLU A 191 -6.62 -12.10 34.95
N GLY A 192 -7.88 -11.99 34.46
CA GLY A 192 -8.95 -11.29 35.15
C GLY A 192 -9.07 -9.81 34.87
N VAL A 193 -8.54 -9.33 33.72
CA VAL A 193 -8.87 -8.00 33.19
C VAL A 193 -10.32 -8.04 32.71
N LEU A 194 -11.14 -7.11 33.18
CA LEU A 194 -12.54 -7.00 32.78
C LEU A 194 -12.64 -6.29 31.42
N PHE A 195 -13.34 -6.91 30.46
CA PHE A 195 -13.70 -6.25 29.21
C PHE A 195 -15.19 -5.96 29.22
N ALA A 196 -15.54 -4.68 29.41
CA ALA A 196 -16.91 -4.22 29.39
C ALA A 196 -17.24 -3.65 28.00
N LYS A 197 -18.32 -4.13 27.39
CA LYS A 197 -18.79 -3.67 26.09
C LYS A 197 -20.16 -3.03 26.25
N PHE A 198 -20.32 -1.82 25.71
CA PHE A 198 -21.59 -1.11 25.83
C PHE A 198 -22.47 -1.31 24.60
N ALA A 199 -23.80 -1.28 24.81
CA ALA A 199 -24.82 -1.33 23.78
C ALA A 199 -25.56 -0.01 23.66
N GLY A 200 -26.00 0.31 22.44
CA GLY A 200 -26.87 1.44 22.16
C GLY A 200 -26.15 2.79 22.26
N SER A 201 -26.48 3.58 23.27
CA SER A 201 -25.88 4.89 23.49
C SER A 201 -24.47 4.80 24.06
N ARG A 202 -23.66 5.81 23.76
CA ARG A 202 -22.32 5.94 24.34
C ARG A 202 -22.38 6.02 25.86
N PRO A 203 -21.34 5.50 26.55
CA PRO A 203 -21.18 5.68 27.97
C PRO A 203 -21.24 7.15 28.37
N GLU A 204 -21.98 7.45 29.41
CA GLU A 204 -21.96 8.78 30.01
C GLU A 204 -20.77 8.84 30.97
N ILE A 205 -19.86 9.76 30.71
CA ILE A 205 -18.65 9.96 31.52
C ILE A 205 -18.79 11.33 32.18
N ARG A 206 -18.81 11.34 33.51
CA ARG A 206 -18.89 12.59 34.30
C ARG A 206 -17.62 12.74 35.11
N GLN A 207 -16.97 13.89 34.98
CA GLN A 207 -15.84 14.30 35.81
C GLN A 207 -16.30 15.35 36.79
N GLU A 208 -16.07 15.11 38.07
CA GLU A 208 -16.38 16.05 39.15
C GLU A 208 -15.27 17.08 39.34
N ALA A 209 -15.56 18.17 40.04
CA ALA A 209 -14.62 19.28 40.27
C ALA A 209 -13.36 18.84 41.05
N ASP A 210 -13.45 17.78 41.83
CA ASP A 210 -12.34 17.20 42.58
C ASP A 210 -11.53 16.16 41.78
N GLY A 211 -11.89 15.97 40.50
CA GLY A 211 -11.22 15.04 39.58
C GLY A 211 -11.72 13.61 39.60
N ARG A 212 -12.67 13.26 40.47
CA ARG A 212 -13.31 11.94 40.46
C ARG A 212 -14.13 11.75 39.21
N VAL A 213 -14.21 10.49 38.76
CA VAL A 213 -14.94 10.14 37.53
C VAL A 213 -15.98 9.06 37.82
N SER A 214 -17.14 9.21 37.19
CA SER A 214 -18.17 8.17 37.12
C SER A 214 -18.47 7.84 35.66
N LEU A 215 -18.67 6.54 35.40
CA LEU A 215 -18.99 5.98 34.09
C LEU A 215 -20.33 5.27 34.19
N GLU A 216 -21.30 5.62 33.33
CA GLU A 216 -22.61 4.95 33.25
C GLU A 216 -22.83 4.42 31.84
N PHE A 217 -23.17 3.16 31.70
CA PHE A 217 -23.42 2.52 30.39
C PHE A 217 -24.35 1.30 30.55
N THR A 218 -24.91 0.84 29.44
CA THR A 218 -25.64 -0.44 29.39
C THR A 218 -24.70 -1.52 28.84
N ASP A 219 -24.50 -2.59 29.59
CA ASP A 219 -23.67 -3.72 29.14
C ASP A 219 -24.34 -4.43 27.95
N GLU A 220 -23.57 -4.73 26.90
CA GLU A 220 -24.09 -5.34 25.67
C GLU A 220 -24.55 -6.78 25.87
N VAL A 221 -23.92 -7.51 26.79
CA VAL A 221 -24.16 -8.94 26.99
C VAL A 221 -25.35 -9.18 27.90
N THR A 222 -25.40 -8.46 29.03
CA THR A 222 -26.45 -8.64 30.05
C THR A 222 -27.66 -7.74 29.83
N GLY A 223 -27.50 -6.59 29.16
CA GLY A 223 -28.52 -5.56 29.03
C GLY A 223 -28.71 -4.71 30.30
N ASP A 224 -27.90 -4.93 31.33
CA ASP A 224 -28.00 -4.23 32.61
C ASP A 224 -27.35 -2.85 32.54
N ALA A 225 -27.89 -1.90 33.33
CA ALA A 225 -27.26 -0.62 33.56
C ALA A 225 -26.08 -0.80 34.51
N CYS A 226 -24.90 -0.48 34.05
CA CYS A 226 -23.65 -0.57 34.80
C CYS A 226 -23.16 0.83 35.18
N ARG A 227 -22.60 0.93 36.38
CA ARG A 227 -21.93 2.13 36.86
C ARG A 227 -20.57 1.74 37.41
N MET A 228 -19.54 2.54 37.10
CA MET A 228 -18.15 2.37 37.58
C MET A 228 -17.61 3.68 38.14
N HIS A 229 -16.84 3.58 39.22
CA HIS A 229 -16.16 4.70 39.87
C HIS A 229 -14.66 4.40 40.02
N PRO A 230 -13.88 4.46 38.93
CA PRO A 230 -12.45 4.19 38.98
C PRO A 230 -11.70 5.28 39.75
N GLU A 231 -10.60 4.91 40.44
CA GLU A 231 -9.63 5.86 40.95
C GLU A 231 -8.88 6.57 39.81
N LEU A 232 -8.61 5.81 38.73
CA LEU A 232 -7.92 6.32 37.57
C LEU A 232 -8.64 5.92 36.29
N LEU A 233 -8.97 6.92 35.48
CA LEU A 233 -9.44 6.75 34.11
C LEU A 233 -8.29 7.02 33.14
N VAL A 234 -7.94 6.01 32.35
CA VAL A 234 -6.95 6.12 31.27
C VAL A 234 -7.69 6.30 29.95
N VAL A 235 -7.51 7.46 29.35
CA VAL A 235 -8.18 7.84 28.10
C VAL A 235 -7.33 7.41 26.92
N ASP A 236 -7.96 6.78 25.93
CA ASP A 236 -7.33 6.38 24.69
C ASP A 236 -6.85 7.57 23.86
N GLU A 237 -6.07 7.25 22.85
CA GLU A 237 -5.43 8.23 21.98
C GLU A 237 -5.67 7.82 20.52
N GLN A 238 -5.75 8.82 19.67
CA GLN A 238 -5.78 8.60 18.23
C GLN A 238 -4.38 8.83 17.66
N PRO A 239 -3.76 7.82 17.02
CA PRO A 239 -2.50 8.03 16.32
C PRO A 239 -2.73 8.90 15.08
N ALA A 240 -1.81 9.82 14.84
CA ALA A 240 -1.76 10.67 13.66
C ALA A 240 -0.35 10.62 13.06
N PRO A 241 -0.20 10.81 11.75
CA PRO A 241 1.13 10.93 11.17
C PRO A 241 1.81 12.17 11.71
N SER A 242 3.06 12.04 12.14
CA SER A 242 3.85 13.19 12.58
C SER A 242 4.05 14.19 11.45
N LEU A 243 4.32 15.45 11.81
CA LEU A 243 4.69 16.48 10.84
C LEU A 243 5.90 16.03 9.99
N ALA A 244 6.88 15.36 10.63
CA ALA A 244 8.05 14.79 9.95
C ALA A 244 7.68 13.76 8.89
N ALA A 245 6.84 12.79 9.24
CA ALA A 245 6.35 11.76 8.30
C ALA A 245 5.56 12.39 7.15
N SER A 246 4.73 13.39 7.45
CA SER A 246 3.92 14.11 6.45
C SER A 246 4.78 14.91 5.46
N GLU A 247 5.82 15.58 5.92
CA GLU A 247 6.79 16.27 5.06
C GLU A 247 7.61 15.33 4.20
N LEU A 248 8.10 14.23 4.79
CA LEU A 248 8.80 13.19 4.04
C LEU A 248 7.89 12.59 2.96
N ALA A 249 6.64 12.27 3.28
CA ALA A 249 5.68 11.78 2.30
C ALA A 249 5.50 12.74 1.12
N ARG A 250 5.43 14.05 1.39
CA ARG A 250 5.32 15.07 0.35
C ARG A 250 6.59 15.18 -0.51
N ILE A 251 7.78 15.22 0.11
CA ILE A 251 9.06 15.37 -0.61
C ILE A 251 9.39 14.10 -1.41
N LEU A 252 9.15 12.94 -0.81
CA LEU A 252 9.35 11.65 -1.42
C LEU A 252 8.21 11.25 -2.37
N GLU A 253 7.13 12.06 -2.47
CA GLU A 253 5.95 11.84 -3.31
C GLU A 253 5.28 10.49 -3.03
N LEU A 254 5.11 10.19 -1.74
CA LEU A 254 4.44 8.99 -1.27
C LEU A 254 2.93 9.23 -1.13
N GLU A 255 2.15 8.21 -1.48
CA GLU A 255 0.71 8.20 -1.28
C GLU A 255 0.39 8.06 0.20
N ARG A 256 -0.73 8.69 0.62
CA ARG A 256 -1.23 8.64 1.99
C ARG A 256 -2.63 8.06 2.00
N ASP A 257 -2.96 7.31 3.03
CA ASP A 257 -4.29 6.79 3.28
C ASP A 257 -5.27 7.91 3.76
N GLY A 258 -6.52 7.54 4.00
CA GLY A 258 -7.55 8.49 4.47
C GLY A 258 -7.25 9.11 5.85
N ASN A 259 -6.36 8.52 6.63
CA ASN A 259 -5.91 9.02 7.93
C ASN A 259 -4.59 9.80 7.83
N GLY A 260 -4.02 9.95 6.64
CA GLY A 260 -2.79 10.68 6.36
C GLY A 260 -1.49 9.89 6.54
N PHE A 261 -1.54 8.63 6.95
CA PHE A 261 -0.37 7.76 7.03
C PHE A 261 0.13 7.35 5.65
N ILE A 262 1.41 6.98 5.55
CA ILE A 262 1.97 6.51 4.29
C ILE A 262 1.27 5.22 3.88
N GLN A 263 0.65 5.24 2.71
CA GLN A 263 -0.11 4.13 2.18
C GLN A 263 0.81 3.06 1.57
N GLY A 264 0.43 1.80 1.73
CA GLY A 264 1.06 0.68 1.03
C GLY A 264 0.79 0.71 -0.46
N ASP A 265 1.75 0.21 -1.22
CA ASP A 265 1.66 0.12 -2.68
C ASP A 265 0.51 -0.81 -3.12
N ASN A 266 0.35 -1.94 -2.44
CA ASN A 266 -0.62 -2.95 -2.83
C ASN A 266 -0.88 -3.93 -1.69
N VAL A 267 -2.14 -4.32 -1.49
CA VAL A 267 -2.55 -5.30 -0.46
C VAL A 267 -1.94 -6.71 -0.64
N HIS A 268 -1.40 -7.01 -1.82
CA HIS A 268 -0.72 -8.28 -2.13
C HIS A 268 0.80 -8.20 -2.02
N ARG A 269 1.35 -7.08 -1.55
CA ARG A 269 2.78 -6.87 -1.33
C ARG A 269 3.09 -6.76 0.15
N LEU A 270 4.37 -6.70 0.47
CA LEU A 270 4.84 -6.40 1.81
C LEU A 270 4.23 -5.09 2.30
N THR A 271 3.78 -5.08 3.54
CA THR A 271 3.12 -3.93 4.17
C THR A 271 4.00 -2.68 4.18
N VAL A 272 5.32 -2.85 4.18
CA VAL A 272 6.32 -1.77 4.15
C VAL A 272 6.53 -1.16 2.76
N ALA A 273 6.05 -1.78 1.67
CA ALA A 273 6.20 -1.27 0.32
C ALA A 273 5.37 0.02 0.13
N THR A 274 5.93 1.00 -0.60
CA THR A 274 5.24 2.23 -0.97
C THR A 274 4.96 2.28 -2.47
N ASN A 275 4.17 3.26 -2.90
CA ASN A 275 3.94 3.54 -4.32
C ASN A 275 5.22 3.92 -5.10
N ARG A 276 6.34 4.18 -4.42
CA ARG A 276 7.63 4.55 -5.02
C ARG A 276 8.67 3.48 -4.74
N ARG A 277 9.01 2.67 -5.75
CA ARG A 277 10.04 1.65 -5.63
C ARG A 277 11.36 2.23 -5.14
N GLY A 278 12.02 1.52 -4.23
CA GLY A 278 13.26 1.95 -3.58
C GLY A 278 13.03 2.76 -2.31
N ILE A 279 11.77 3.07 -1.99
CA ILE A 279 11.38 3.72 -0.74
C ILE A 279 10.40 2.81 -0.02
N VAL A 280 10.70 2.46 1.23
CA VAL A 280 9.83 1.68 2.11
C VAL A 280 9.44 2.52 3.31
N ALA A 281 8.28 2.23 3.90
CA ALA A 281 7.82 2.85 5.13
C ALA A 281 7.67 1.78 6.21
N ALA A 282 8.21 2.04 7.40
CA ALA A 282 8.25 1.08 8.49
C ALA A 282 7.77 1.70 9.81
N GLY A 283 7.50 0.85 10.78
CA GLY A 283 7.09 1.26 12.10
C GLY A 283 5.75 2.01 12.11
N ARG A 284 5.66 3.01 12.97
CA ARG A 284 4.44 3.79 13.19
C ARG A 284 4.13 4.81 12.09
N ALA A 285 4.99 4.95 11.10
CA ALA A 285 4.67 5.69 9.86
C ALA A 285 3.55 5.01 9.06
N ARG A 286 3.22 3.76 9.42
CA ARG A 286 2.15 2.91 8.88
C ARG A 286 1.43 2.12 9.96
N SER A 287 0.33 1.48 9.58
CA SER A 287 -0.36 0.50 10.41
C SER A 287 0.45 -0.81 10.55
N ALA A 288 0.28 -1.47 11.69
CA ALA A 288 1.06 -2.57 12.23
C ALA A 288 1.39 -3.75 11.29
N GLY A 289 2.66 -4.17 11.32
CA GLY A 289 3.13 -5.51 11.01
C GLY A 289 3.75 -6.18 12.25
N VAL A 290 3.99 -7.48 12.20
CA VAL A 290 4.51 -8.27 13.34
C VAL A 290 5.96 -7.89 13.68
N ASP A 291 6.78 -7.63 12.68
CA ASP A 291 8.14 -7.09 12.80
C ASP A 291 8.45 -6.15 11.63
N PRO A 292 8.01 -4.89 11.73
CA PRO A 292 8.19 -3.93 10.64
C PRO A 292 9.66 -3.63 10.33
N ALA A 293 10.58 -3.86 11.24
CA ALA A 293 12.01 -3.60 11.04
C ALA A 293 12.66 -4.68 10.16
N THR A 294 12.45 -5.95 10.47
CA THR A 294 12.91 -7.07 9.64
C THR A 294 12.26 -7.04 8.26
N GLU A 295 10.96 -6.79 8.21
CA GLU A 295 10.23 -6.68 6.94
C GLU A 295 10.77 -5.54 6.06
N ALA A 296 11.04 -4.36 6.65
CA ALA A 296 11.63 -3.23 5.93
C ALA A 296 13.04 -3.53 5.42
N ALA A 297 13.88 -4.16 6.24
CA ALA A 297 15.22 -4.56 5.83
C ALA A 297 15.20 -5.57 4.68
N ASN A 298 14.35 -6.60 4.76
CA ASN A 298 14.19 -7.59 3.71
C ASN A 298 13.66 -6.96 2.41
N ALA A 299 12.70 -6.06 2.49
CA ALA A 299 12.19 -5.33 1.32
C ALA A 299 13.29 -4.51 0.64
N VAL A 300 14.15 -3.84 1.42
CA VAL A 300 15.31 -3.13 0.89
C VAL A 300 16.27 -4.08 0.20
N LEU A 301 16.61 -5.21 0.83
CA LEU A 301 17.52 -6.22 0.27
C LEU A 301 16.98 -6.80 -1.04
N GLU A 302 15.69 -7.11 -1.11
CA GLU A 302 15.03 -7.57 -2.34
C GLU A 302 15.08 -6.52 -3.45
N ILE A 303 14.81 -5.25 -3.10
CA ILE A 303 14.88 -4.13 -4.05
C ILE A 303 16.30 -4.02 -4.62
N LEU A 304 17.32 -4.12 -3.78
CA LEU A 304 18.73 -4.02 -4.18
C LEU A 304 19.20 -5.23 -4.97
N ALA A 305 18.78 -6.44 -4.59
CA ALA A 305 19.08 -7.67 -5.33
C ALA A 305 18.43 -7.70 -6.72
N ALA A 306 17.19 -7.18 -6.82
CA ALA A 306 16.49 -7.04 -8.08
C ALA A 306 16.98 -5.84 -8.93
N ALA A 307 17.86 -5.00 -8.38
CA ALA A 307 18.29 -3.75 -9.00
C ALA A 307 19.30 -3.91 -10.15
N VAL A 308 19.68 -5.13 -10.51
CA VAL A 308 20.52 -5.42 -11.69
C VAL A 308 19.75 -6.32 -12.69
N PRO A 309 18.58 -5.88 -13.20
CA PRO A 309 18.03 -6.52 -14.40
C PRO A 309 18.95 -6.18 -15.56
N ALA A 310 19.11 -7.11 -16.49
CA ALA A 310 19.82 -6.83 -17.73
C ALA A 310 19.23 -5.56 -18.37
N PRO A 311 20.03 -4.55 -18.72
CA PRO A 311 19.55 -3.31 -19.35
C PRO A 311 18.69 -3.57 -20.58
N GLU A 312 18.93 -4.70 -21.24
CA GLU A 312 18.29 -5.19 -22.45
C GLU A 312 16.79 -5.47 -22.31
N ASP A 313 16.33 -5.75 -21.09
CA ASP A 313 14.91 -6.05 -20.81
C ASP A 313 14.06 -4.81 -20.51
N ARG A 314 14.62 -3.63 -20.47
CA ARG A 314 13.94 -2.42 -20.03
C ARG A 314 13.49 -1.53 -21.19
N ALA A 315 12.71 -0.52 -20.87
CA ALA A 315 12.32 0.46 -21.88
C ALA A 315 13.56 1.15 -22.46
N VAL A 316 13.65 1.20 -23.77
CA VAL A 316 14.73 1.87 -24.50
C VAL A 316 14.16 3.03 -25.28
N ILE A 317 14.73 4.22 -25.10
CA ILE A 317 14.35 5.43 -25.85
C ILE A 317 15.30 5.59 -27.04
N GLU A 318 14.76 5.56 -28.26
CA GLU A 318 15.50 5.77 -29.50
C GLU A 318 15.78 7.26 -29.71
N PRO A 319 17.04 7.73 -29.62
CA PRO A 319 17.34 9.17 -29.70
C PRO A 319 16.92 9.82 -31.01
N GLY A 320 17.03 9.09 -32.12
CA GLY A 320 16.70 9.59 -33.45
C GLY A 320 15.21 9.84 -33.70
N ARG A 321 14.35 9.15 -32.95
CA ARG A 321 12.87 9.32 -33.04
C ARG A 321 12.31 10.22 -31.95
N CYS A 322 13.09 10.48 -30.90
CA CYS A 322 12.64 11.22 -29.73
C CYS A 322 12.58 12.74 -29.98
N ILE A 323 11.40 13.33 -29.91
CA ILE A 323 11.15 14.77 -30.05
C ILE A 323 11.22 15.54 -28.73
N ARG A 324 11.61 14.90 -27.62
CA ARG A 324 11.72 15.50 -26.27
C ARG A 324 10.41 16.11 -25.75
N CYS A 325 9.26 15.53 -26.08
CA CYS A 325 7.94 15.99 -25.57
C CYS A 325 7.72 15.72 -24.09
N LEU A 326 8.58 14.93 -23.44
CA LEU A 326 8.57 14.57 -22.03
C LEU A 326 7.30 13.80 -21.56
N THR A 327 6.49 13.30 -22.48
CA THR A 327 5.32 12.48 -22.13
C THR A 327 5.74 11.27 -21.31
N CYS A 328 6.80 10.55 -21.72
CA CYS A 328 7.33 9.39 -20.98
C CYS A 328 7.74 9.72 -19.55
N PHE A 329 8.26 10.90 -19.29
CA PHE A 329 8.61 11.37 -17.96
C PHE A 329 7.35 11.60 -17.10
N ARG A 330 6.34 12.26 -17.67
CA ARG A 330 5.09 12.58 -16.93
C ARG A 330 4.23 11.37 -16.61
N VAL A 331 4.19 10.39 -17.53
CA VAL A 331 3.33 9.21 -17.37
C VAL A 331 3.99 8.04 -16.66
N CYS A 332 5.29 8.13 -16.33
CA CYS A 332 6.00 7.02 -15.66
C CYS A 332 5.61 6.94 -14.18
N PRO A 333 4.83 5.94 -13.75
CA PRO A 333 4.43 5.81 -12.36
C PRO A 333 5.61 5.41 -11.46
N HIS A 334 6.67 4.84 -12.05
CA HIS A 334 7.84 4.33 -11.34
C HIS A 334 9.01 5.32 -11.32
N ARG A 335 8.82 6.55 -11.84
CA ARG A 335 9.85 7.59 -11.90
C ARG A 335 11.16 7.13 -12.57
N ALA A 336 11.07 6.14 -13.45
CA ALA A 336 12.22 5.54 -14.12
C ALA A 336 12.81 6.37 -15.26
N VAL A 337 12.14 7.44 -15.69
CA VAL A 337 12.64 8.31 -16.76
C VAL A 337 13.34 9.52 -16.15
N MET A 338 14.63 9.65 -16.43
CA MET A 338 15.46 10.75 -15.98
C MET A 338 15.60 11.81 -17.08
N LEU A 339 15.69 13.07 -16.66
CA LEU A 339 15.90 14.21 -17.54
C LEU A 339 17.34 14.72 -17.40
N ASN A 340 18.14 14.35 -18.37
CA ASN A 340 19.44 14.96 -18.61
C ASN A 340 19.34 15.85 -19.86
N THR A 341 20.35 15.89 -20.72
CA THR A 341 20.25 16.54 -22.03
C THR A 341 19.15 15.93 -22.90
N ARG A 342 18.83 14.65 -22.69
CA ARG A 342 17.71 13.90 -23.28
C ARG A 342 17.06 13.00 -22.22
N PRO A 343 15.76 12.65 -22.39
CA PRO A 343 15.18 11.63 -21.54
C PRO A 343 15.93 10.31 -21.68
N SER A 344 16.24 9.68 -20.56
CA SER A 344 16.86 8.36 -20.47
C SER A 344 16.12 7.51 -19.45
N VAL A 345 16.16 6.20 -19.61
CA VAL A 345 15.52 5.27 -18.67
C VAL A 345 16.57 4.77 -17.68
N LEU A 346 16.27 4.84 -16.39
CA LEU A 346 17.05 4.20 -15.34
C LEU A 346 16.61 2.73 -15.22
N PRO A 347 17.44 1.76 -15.62
CA PRO A 347 17.02 0.35 -15.70
C PRO A 347 16.54 -0.19 -14.35
N ALA A 348 17.22 0.15 -13.26
CA ALA A 348 16.89 -0.29 -11.90
C ALA A 348 15.48 0.12 -11.42
N ALA A 349 14.95 1.23 -11.95
CA ALA A 349 13.63 1.75 -11.61
C ALA A 349 12.54 1.34 -12.61
N CYS A 350 12.90 0.87 -13.80
CA CYS A 350 11.95 0.52 -14.84
C CYS A 350 11.27 -0.82 -14.55
N GLU A 351 9.95 -0.79 -14.31
CA GLU A 351 9.12 -1.98 -14.08
C GLU A 351 8.57 -2.61 -15.37
N ARG A 352 9.04 -2.22 -16.54
CA ARG A 352 8.57 -2.72 -17.86
C ARG A 352 7.05 -2.59 -18.07
N CYS A 353 6.39 -1.68 -17.36
CA CYS A 353 4.92 -1.56 -17.43
C CYS A 353 4.38 -1.17 -18.81
N GLY A 354 5.21 -0.58 -19.69
CA GLY A 354 4.88 -0.27 -21.07
C GLY A 354 4.09 1.01 -21.31
N ILE A 355 3.59 1.69 -20.29
CA ILE A 355 2.77 2.90 -20.42
C ILE A 355 3.49 3.97 -21.25
N CYS A 356 4.79 4.20 -20.97
CA CYS A 356 5.57 5.21 -21.68
C CYS A 356 5.74 4.91 -23.18
N ALA A 357 5.81 3.64 -23.57
CA ALA A 357 5.89 3.23 -24.97
C ALA A 357 4.55 3.47 -25.68
N ALA A 358 3.44 3.08 -25.04
CA ALA A 358 2.10 3.23 -25.60
C ALA A 358 1.65 4.70 -25.70
N GLU A 359 2.14 5.57 -24.81
CA GLU A 359 1.85 7.02 -24.81
C GLU A 359 2.86 7.84 -25.65
N CYS A 360 3.91 7.21 -26.20
CA CYS A 360 4.89 7.94 -26.98
C CYS A 360 4.31 8.36 -28.37
N PRO A 361 4.10 9.65 -28.66
CA PRO A 361 3.46 10.09 -29.90
C PRO A 361 4.32 9.79 -31.16
N ARG A 362 5.60 9.49 -30.98
CA ARG A 362 6.53 9.16 -32.08
C ARG A 362 6.93 7.69 -32.11
N GLY A 363 6.40 6.86 -31.20
CA GLY A 363 6.83 5.47 -31.06
C GLY A 363 8.35 5.33 -30.84
N ALA A 364 8.93 6.31 -30.14
CA ALA A 364 10.37 6.35 -29.89
C ALA A 364 10.81 5.46 -28.70
N ILE A 365 9.90 4.71 -28.11
CA ILE A 365 10.19 3.88 -26.93
C ILE A 365 9.82 2.44 -27.25
N ARG A 366 10.79 1.56 -27.11
CA ARG A 366 10.60 0.11 -27.25
C ARG A 366 10.71 -0.57 -25.89
N ILE A 367 9.97 -1.65 -25.74
CA ILE A 367 10.10 -2.58 -24.62
C ILE A 367 10.17 -3.98 -25.20
N PRO A 368 11.31 -4.67 -25.07
CA PRO A 368 11.46 -6.03 -25.58
C PRO A 368 10.37 -6.96 -25.06
N GLY A 369 9.80 -7.77 -25.92
CA GLY A 369 8.68 -8.66 -25.60
C GLY A 369 7.30 -7.99 -25.62
N LEU A 370 7.19 -6.69 -25.90
CA LEU A 370 5.92 -5.95 -25.99
C LEU A 370 5.73 -5.26 -27.34
N GLU A 371 6.38 -5.72 -28.38
CA GLU A 371 6.22 -5.19 -29.73
C GLU A 371 5.09 -5.92 -30.46
N VAL A 372 4.40 -5.21 -31.38
CA VAL A 372 3.25 -5.77 -32.11
C VAL A 372 3.59 -7.10 -32.81
N PRO A 373 4.74 -7.27 -33.51
CA PRO A 373 5.09 -8.54 -34.14
C PRO A 373 5.23 -9.69 -33.14
N GLU A 374 5.79 -9.42 -31.95
CA GLU A 374 5.98 -10.40 -30.89
C GLU A 374 4.64 -10.85 -30.32
N LEU A 375 3.74 -9.92 -30.01
CA LEU A 375 2.38 -10.22 -29.54
C LEU A 375 1.56 -10.98 -30.60
N LEU A 376 1.71 -10.64 -31.89
CA LEU A 376 1.03 -11.35 -32.97
C LEU A 376 1.55 -12.78 -33.16
N ALA A 377 2.80 -13.06 -32.80
CA ALA A 377 3.37 -14.40 -32.86
C ALA A 377 2.73 -15.35 -31.84
N GLU A 378 2.22 -14.82 -30.71
CA GLU A 378 1.50 -15.60 -29.71
C GLU A 378 0.08 -16.01 -30.16
N ILE A 379 -0.47 -15.32 -31.17
CA ILE A 379 -1.82 -15.60 -31.69
C ILE A 379 -1.77 -16.82 -32.61
N THR A 380 -2.06 -17.99 -32.06
CA THR A 380 -2.12 -19.24 -32.82
C THR A 380 -3.25 -19.23 -33.86
N PRO A 381 -3.07 -19.85 -35.03
CA PRO A 381 -4.15 -20.06 -36.01
C PRO A 381 -5.33 -20.81 -35.37
N ALA A 382 -6.56 -20.44 -35.75
CA ALA A 382 -7.76 -21.09 -35.19
C ALA A 382 -7.79 -22.57 -35.61
N ALA A 383 -7.94 -23.45 -34.62
CA ALA A 383 -8.09 -24.89 -34.84
C ALA A 383 -9.52 -25.28 -35.28
N SER A 384 -10.52 -24.41 -35.12
CA SER A 384 -11.93 -24.67 -35.45
C SER A 384 -12.67 -23.38 -35.76
N ALA A 385 -13.54 -23.40 -36.77
CA ALA A 385 -14.42 -22.27 -37.13
C ALA A 385 -15.66 -22.15 -36.23
N ALA A 386 -15.90 -23.09 -35.32
CA ALA A 386 -17.12 -23.14 -34.53
C ALA A 386 -17.17 -22.09 -33.39
N ALA A 387 -16.05 -21.87 -32.70
CA ALA A 387 -15.98 -20.87 -31.64
C ALA A 387 -15.47 -19.51 -32.18
N PRO A 388 -16.00 -18.36 -31.65
CA PRO A 388 -15.44 -17.06 -31.98
C PRO A 388 -14.00 -16.95 -31.53
N ARG A 389 -13.15 -16.38 -32.39
CA ARG A 389 -11.75 -16.17 -32.07
C ARG A 389 -11.58 -14.96 -31.16
N LEU A 390 -11.19 -15.21 -29.92
CA LEU A 390 -11.08 -14.25 -28.85
C LEU A 390 -9.65 -14.11 -28.36
N ILE A 391 -9.16 -12.89 -28.30
CA ILE A 391 -7.88 -12.56 -27.70
C ILE A 391 -8.13 -11.83 -26.38
N ALA A 392 -7.54 -12.36 -25.28
CA ALA A 392 -7.62 -11.76 -23.97
C ALA A 392 -6.22 -11.24 -23.56
N PHE A 393 -6.06 -9.92 -23.56
CA PHE A 393 -4.89 -9.28 -22.97
C PHE A 393 -5.09 -9.16 -21.46
N CYS A 394 -4.26 -9.82 -20.68
CA CYS A 394 -4.38 -9.90 -19.24
C CYS A 394 -3.21 -9.23 -18.54
N CYS A 395 -3.48 -8.32 -17.59
CA CYS A 395 -2.46 -7.81 -16.70
C CYS A 395 -1.84 -9.00 -15.92
N SER A 396 -0.53 -9.22 -16.05
CA SER A 396 0.18 -10.36 -15.45
C SER A 396 0.08 -10.42 -13.94
N ARG A 397 -0.11 -9.27 -13.29
CA ARG A 397 -0.19 -9.13 -11.83
C ARG A 397 -1.60 -9.35 -11.25
N SER A 398 -2.61 -9.51 -12.11
CA SER A 398 -4.01 -9.62 -11.72
C SER A 398 -4.73 -10.65 -12.59
N ALA A 399 -5.35 -10.22 -13.69
CA ALA A 399 -6.14 -11.09 -14.57
C ALA A 399 -5.33 -12.27 -15.16
N GLY A 400 -4.03 -12.13 -15.36
CA GLY A 400 -3.15 -13.22 -15.77
C GLY A 400 -3.07 -14.33 -14.72
N LEU A 401 -3.04 -13.98 -13.43
CA LEU A 401 -3.08 -14.95 -12.33
C LEU A 401 -4.44 -15.66 -12.29
N ALA A 402 -5.55 -14.92 -12.42
CA ALA A 402 -6.89 -15.50 -12.49
C ALA A 402 -7.04 -16.45 -13.68
N ALA A 403 -6.52 -16.07 -14.86
CA ALA A 403 -6.54 -16.91 -16.06
C ALA A 403 -5.77 -18.23 -15.90
N ARG A 404 -4.62 -18.19 -15.20
CA ARG A 404 -3.83 -19.40 -14.90
C ARG A 404 -4.55 -20.32 -13.92
N SER A 405 -5.29 -19.76 -12.97
CA SER A 405 -6.05 -20.50 -11.94
C SER A 405 -7.42 -20.98 -12.43
N ALA A 406 -7.90 -20.53 -13.59
CA ALA A 406 -9.20 -20.90 -14.15
C ALA A 406 -9.17 -22.30 -14.76
N GLN A 407 -9.37 -23.33 -13.94
CA GLN A 407 -9.31 -24.75 -14.34
C GLN A 407 -10.46 -25.19 -15.25
N THR A 408 -11.66 -24.59 -15.08
CA THR A 408 -12.88 -24.92 -15.83
C THR A 408 -13.05 -24.11 -17.12
N LEU A 409 -12.03 -23.31 -17.48
CA LEU A 409 -12.08 -22.43 -18.64
C LEU A 409 -12.06 -23.25 -19.94
N ASP A 410 -13.10 -23.10 -20.76
CA ASP A 410 -13.04 -23.55 -22.16
C ASP A 410 -12.09 -22.63 -22.96
N ARG A 411 -10.99 -23.20 -23.42
CA ARG A 411 -9.95 -22.48 -24.18
C ARG A 411 -10.16 -22.51 -25.70
N SER A 412 -11.25 -23.09 -26.19
CA SER A 412 -11.56 -23.16 -27.62
C SER A 412 -11.65 -21.75 -28.23
N GLY A 413 -10.78 -21.45 -29.18
CA GLY A 413 -10.74 -20.14 -29.84
C GLY A 413 -10.26 -18.98 -28.96
N LEU A 414 -9.82 -19.22 -27.72
CA LEU A 414 -9.27 -18.22 -26.82
C LEU A 414 -7.75 -18.25 -26.83
N THR A 415 -7.13 -17.09 -27.07
CA THR A 415 -5.71 -16.87 -26.79
C THR A 415 -5.59 -15.88 -25.65
N VAL A 416 -4.90 -16.27 -24.59
CA VAL A 416 -4.58 -15.39 -23.44
C VAL A 416 -3.16 -14.87 -23.61
N ILE A 417 -3.00 -13.56 -23.69
CA ILE A 417 -1.71 -12.88 -23.80
C ILE A 417 -1.49 -12.09 -22.52
N GLU A 418 -0.47 -12.46 -21.79
CA GLU A 418 -0.11 -11.73 -20.57
C GLU A 418 0.76 -10.52 -20.91
N VAL A 419 0.36 -9.36 -20.40
CA VAL A 419 1.12 -8.12 -20.51
C VAL A 419 1.52 -7.64 -19.11
N PRO A 420 2.69 -7.04 -18.91
CA PRO A 420 3.13 -6.55 -17.60
C PRO A 420 2.13 -5.59 -16.96
N CYS A 421 1.51 -4.74 -17.77
CA CYS A 421 0.42 -3.86 -17.38
C CYS A 421 -0.52 -3.67 -18.59
N ALA A 422 -1.82 -3.72 -18.39
CA ALA A 422 -2.78 -3.43 -19.46
C ALA A 422 -2.61 -2.01 -20.03
N GLY A 423 -2.05 -1.09 -19.26
CA GLY A 423 -1.64 0.23 -19.71
C GLY A 423 -0.51 0.24 -20.78
N SER A 424 0.09 -0.89 -21.12
CA SER A 424 1.04 -1.02 -22.24
C SER A 424 0.34 -1.12 -23.60
N LEU A 425 -0.94 -1.49 -23.62
CA LEU A 425 -1.66 -1.76 -24.86
C LEU A 425 -1.89 -0.48 -25.64
N SER A 426 -1.17 -0.32 -26.75
CA SER A 426 -1.39 0.76 -27.71
C SER A 426 -2.60 0.47 -28.60
N PRO A 427 -3.19 1.48 -29.27
CA PRO A 427 -4.24 1.23 -30.27
C PRO A 427 -3.82 0.23 -31.34
N GLN A 428 -2.56 0.25 -31.75
CA GLN A 428 -2.01 -0.70 -32.73
C GLN A 428 -2.03 -2.14 -32.19
N MET A 429 -1.67 -2.35 -30.91
CA MET A 429 -1.74 -3.66 -30.26
C MET A 429 -3.18 -4.16 -30.14
N LEU A 430 -4.14 -3.26 -29.88
CA LEU A 430 -5.56 -3.60 -29.78
C LEU A 430 -6.19 -3.93 -31.14
N LEU A 431 -5.72 -3.30 -32.23
CA LEU A 431 -6.20 -3.55 -33.61
C LEU A 431 -5.52 -4.76 -34.26
N ALA A 432 -4.27 -5.02 -33.94
CA ALA A 432 -3.48 -6.07 -34.57
C ALA A 432 -4.13 -7.47 -34.54
N PRO A 433 -4.83 -7.92 -33.46
CA PRO A 433 -5.54 -9.21 -33.47
C PRO A 433 -6.56 -9.36 -34.57
N PHE A 434 -7.27 -8.28 -34.92
CA PHE A 434 -8.30 -8.33 -35.99
C PHE A 434 -7.69 -8.61 -37.36
N SER A 435 -6.46 -8.16 -37.64
CA SER A 435 -5.73 -8.49 -38.87
C SER A 435 -5.34 -9.96 -38.96
N ARG A 436 -5.35 -10.68 -37.83
CA ARG A 436 -5.13 -12.13 -37.74
C ARG A 436 -6.43 -12.92 -37.60
N GLY A 437 -7.58 -12.29 -37.84
CA GLY A 437 -8.89 -12.91 -37.84
C GLY A 437 -9.50 -13.09 -36.43
N ALA A 438 -9.05 -12.34 -35.43
CA ALA A 438 -9.78 -12.26 -34.17
C ALA A 438 -11.14 -11.57 -34.37
N GLU A 439 -12.15 -12.04 -33.67
CA GLU A 439 -13.49 -11.49 -33.71
C GLU A 439 -13.75 -10.55 -32.54
N GLY A 440 -12.99 -10.71 -31.46
CA GLY A 440 -13.07 -9.87 -30.28
C GLY A 440 -11.78 -9.81 -29.48
N VAL A 441 -11.64 -8.73 -28.73
CA VAL A 441 -10.52 -8.46 -27.84
C VAL A 441 -11.05 -8.14 -26.45
N LEU A 442 -10.62 -8.91 -25.45
CA LEU A 442 -10.82 -8.60 -24.04
C LEU A 442 -9.55 -7.92 -23.51
N VAL A 443 -9.72 -6.82 -22.81
CA VAL A 443 -8.66 -6.14 -22.07
C VAL A 443 -8.96 -6.28 -20.59
N MET A 444 -8.20 -7.11 -19.91
CA MET A 444 -8.43 -7.41 -18.49
C MET A 444 -7.39 -6.69 -17.63
N THR A 445 -7.87 -5.71 -16.88
CA THR A 445 -7.07 -4.83 -16.03
C THR A 445 -7.13 -5.28 -14.56
N CYS A 446 -6.26 -4.74 -13.72
CA CYS A 446 -6.43 -4.79 -12.26
C CYS A 446 -7.52 -3.80 -11.80
N HIS A 447 -8.00 -3.97 -10.57
CA HIS A 447 -8.87 -2.99 -9.92
C HIS A 447 -8.14 -1.66 -9.71
N GLU A 448 -8.90 -0.55 -9.57
CA GLU A 448 -8.34 0.80 -9.46
C GLU A 448 -7.44 0.93 -8.24
N ASP A 449 -7.96 0.55 -7.08
CA ASP A 449 -7.25 0.63 -5.80
C ASP A 449 -6.05 -0.33 -5.68
N ASN A 450 -5.88 -1.23 -6.65
CA ASN A 450 -4.86 -2.25 -6.66
C ASN A 450 -3.99 -2.22 -7.93
N CYS A 451 -3.96 -1.09 -8.63
CA CYS A 451 -3.17 -0.95 -9.83
C CYS A 451 -1.70 -0.64 -9.51
N HIS A 452 -0.81 -1.64 -9.68
CA HIS A 452 0.63 -1.47 -9.45
C HIS A 452 1.26 -0.30 -10.23
N SER A 453 0.76 -0.02 -11.42
CA SER A 453 1.20 1.11 -12.25
C SER A 453 0.29 2.34 -12.08
N ARG A 454 -0.33 2.51 -10.91
CA ARG A 454 -1.21 3.62 -10.54
C ARG A 454 -2.35 3.84 -11.55
N GLU A 455 -2.10 4.54 -12.64
CA GLU A 455 -3.06 4.90 -13.68
C GLU A 455 -3.08 3.92 -14.87
N GLY A 456 -2.37 2.80 -14.82
CA GLY A 456 -2.27 1.85 -15.93
C GLY A 456 -3.63 1.36 -16.43
N ARG A 457 -4.59 1.15 -15.51
CA ARG A 457 -5.99 0.85 -15.83
C ARG A 457 -6.67 1.99 -16.61
N GLY A 458 -6.52 3.23 -16.17
CA GLY A 458 -7.10 4.40 -16.84
C GLY A 458 -6.58 4.58 -18.27
N PHE A 459 -5.29 4.36 -18.49
CA PHE A 459 -4.69 4.34 -19.83
C PHE A 459 -5.28 3.23 -20.71
N ALA A 460 -5.44 2.03 -20.18
CA ALA A 460 -6.04 0.91 -20.90
C ALA A 460 -7.49 1.19 -21.30
N HIS A 461 -8.31 1.72 -20.38
CA HIS A 461 -9.70 2.10 -20.64
C HIS A 461 -9.81 3.11 -21.77
N ARG A 462 -9.17 4.28 -21.64
CA ARG A 462 -9.25 5.34 -22.65
C ARG A 462 -8.87 4.85 -24.05
N ARG A 463 -7.77 4.11 -24.18
CA ARG A 463 -7.31 3.61 -25.49
C ARG A 463 -8.23 2.54 -26.06
N SER A 464 -8.76 1.68 -25.22
CA SER A 464 -9.71 0.65 -25.65
C SER A 464 -11.02 1.27 -26.13
N GLU A 465 -11.56 2.28 -25.47
CA GLU A 465 -12.75 3.03 -25.89
C GLU A 465 -12.52 3.75 -27.21
N GLN A 466 -11.39 4.46 -27.36
CA GLN A 466 -11.02 5.11 -28.60
C GLN A 466 -10.88 4.12 -29.77
N THR A 467 -10.26 2.96 -29.49
CA THR A 467 -10.09 1.91 -30.51
C THR A 467 -11.42 1.25 -30.87
N ALA A 468 -12.29 1.02 -29.90
CA ALA A 468 -13.64 0.49 -30.13
C ALA A 468 -14.50 1.44 -30.98
N ALA A 469 -14.43 2.75 -30.70
CA ALA A 469 -15.11 3.76 -31.51
C ALA A 469 -14.59 3.77 -32.95
N PHE A 470 -13.28 3.68 -33.16
CA PHE A 470 -12.66 3.58 -34.48
C PHE A 470 -13.14 2.34 -35.25
N LEU A 471 -13.22 1.17 -34.60
CA LEU A 471 -13.76 -0.06 -35.21
C LEU A 471 -15.23 0.10 -35.62
N GLY A 472 -16.02 0.81 -34.82
CA GLY A 472 -17.41 1.15 -35.16
C GLY A 472 -17.51 1.97 -36.42
N LEU A 473 -16.70 3.03 -36.54
CA LEU A 473 -16.64 3.90 -37.72
C LEU A 473 -16.10 3.17 -38.96
N SER A 474 -15.20 2.20 -38.80
CA SER A 474 -14.61 1.42 -39.89
C SER A 474 -15.53 0.28 -40.39
N GLY A 475 -16.76 0.16 -39.91
CA GLY A 475 -17.71 -0.85 -40.38
C GLY A 475 -17.43 -2.28 -39.86
N ILE A 476 -16.43 -2.48 -38.99
CA ILE A 476 -16.13 -3.79 -38.35
C ILE A 476 -17.15 -4.10 -37.27
N GLY A 477 -17.82 -3.08 -36.77
CA GLY A 477 -18.86 -3.16 -35.72
C GLY A 477 -18.32 -2.88 -34.31
N GLY A 478 -19.12 -2.13 -33.54
CA GLY A 478 -18.86 -1.88 -32.14
C GLY A 478 -19.07 -3.13 -31.27
N GLY A 479 -18.60 -3.09 -30.02
CA GLY A 479 -18.77 -4.19 -29.07
C GLY A 479 -17.77 -5.34 -29.23
N ARG A 480 -16.77 -5.21 -30.09
CA ARG A 480 -15.70 -6.21 -30.29
C ARG A 480 -14.47 -6.02 -29.39
N ILE A 481 -14.41 -4.90 -28.67
CA ILE A 481 -13.43 -4.67 -27.61
C ILE A 481 -14.19 -4.45 -26.31
N LYS A 482 -13.85 -5.21 -25.27
CA LYS A 482 -14.42 -5.08 -23.93
C LYS A 482 -13.29 -4.95 -22.91
N VAL A 483 -13.41 -3.99 -22.00
CA VAL A 483 -12.47 -3.80 -20.89
C VAL A 483 -13.14 -4.24 -19.60
N VAL A 484 -12.44 -5.04 -18.78
CA VAL A 484 -12.95 -5.57 -17.52
C VAL A 484 -11.85 -5.51 -16.46
N ALA A 485 -12.21 -5.06 -15.26
CA ALA A 485 -11.34 -5.16 -14.09
C ALA A 485 -11.52 -6.52 -13.42
N LEU A 486 -10.39 -7.16 -13.03
CA LEU A 486 -10.40 -8.48 -12.43
C LEU A 486 -9.26 -8.61 -11.42
N ALA A 487 -9.55 -9.17 -10.24
CA ALA A 487 -8.53 -9.47 -9.24
C ALA A 487 -7.87 -10.83 -9.49
N ALA A 488 -6.71 -11.06 -8.88
CA ALA A 488 -5.92 -12.29 -9.07
C ALA A 488 -6.62 -13.57 -8.61
N ASN A 489 -7.50 -13.48 -7.63
CA ASN A 489 -8.25 -14.60 -7.04
C ASN A 489 -9.61 -14.86 -7.70
N MET A 490 -9.97 -14.13 -8.77
CA MET A 490 -11.28 -14.20 -9.44
C MET A 490 -11.24 -15.13 -10.67
N ALA A 491 -10.86 -16.39 -10.49
CA ALA A 491 -10.76 -17.37 -11.57
C ALA A 491 -12.12 -17.78 -12.15
N SER A 492 -13.17 -17.85 -11.31
CA SER A 492 -14.55 -18.15 -11.72
C SER A 492 -15.10 -17.05 -12.61
N GLU A 493 -14.97 -15.82 -12.16
CA GLU A 493 -15.41 -14.62 -12.88
C GLU A 493 -14.66 -14.45 -14.20
N PHE A 494 -13.38 -14.82 -14.23
CA PHE A 494 -12.63 -14.87 -15.50
C PHE A 494 -13.34 -15.78 -16.52
N THR A 495 -13.72 -16.98 -16.09
CA THR A 495 -14.43 -17.95 -16.93
C THR A 495 -15.78 -17.42 -17.40
N GLU A 496 -16.56 -16.79 -16.50
CA GLU A 496 -17.85 -16.21 -16.83
C GLU A 496 -17.73 -15.03 -17.82
N ILE A 497 -16.76 -14.14 -17.62
CA ILE A 497 -16.51 -13.00 -18.51
C ILE A 497 -16.18 -13.48 -19.92
N VAL A 498 -15.33 -14.50 -20.06
CA VAL A 498 -15.00 -15.09 -21.35
C VAL A 498 -16.24 -15.69 -22.03
N ALA A 499 -17.05 -16.44 -21.28
CA ALA A 499 -18.27 -17.06 -21.78
C ALA A 499 -19.29 -15.99 -22.23
N ASP A 500 -19.50 -14.95 -21.43
CA ASP A 500 -20.36 -13.81 -21.75
C ASP A 500 -19.94 -13.11 -23.03
N PHE A 501 -18.65 -12.80 -23.14
CA PHE A 501 -18.15 -12.10 -24.30
C PHE A 501 -18.22 -12.94 -25.57
N ARG A 502 -18.04 -14.26 -25.45
CA ARG A 502 -18.30 -15.20 -26.56
C ARG A 502 -19.75 -15.13 -27.04
N ARG A 503 -20.73 -15.13 -26.12
CA ARG A 503 -22.15 -14.96 -26.47
C ARG A 503 -22.39 -13.66 -27.22
N THR A 504 -21.77 -12.57 -26.78
CA THR A 504 -21.84 -11.28 -27.47
C THR A 504 -21.28 -11.35 -28.89
N LEU A 505 -20.13 -11.99 -29.09
CA LEU A 505 -19.50 -12.12 -30.41
C LEU A 505 -20.33 -12.99 -31.35
N LEU A 506 -20.93 -14.07 -30.86
CA LEU A 506 -21.86 -14.92 -31.64
C LEU A 506 -23.08 -14.14 -32.11
N ALA A 507 -23.67 -13.33 -31.24
CA ALA A 507 -24.80 -12.47 -31.62
C ALA A 507 -24.41 -11.41 -32.66
N LEU A 508 -23.19 -10.84 -32.56
CA LEU A 508 -22.66 -9.92 -33.57
C LEU A 508 -22.41 -10.62 -34.92
N ARG A 509 -21.93 -11.86 -34.92
CA ARG A 509 -21.72 -12.67 -36.12
C ARG A 509 -23.04 -12.92 -36.86
N GLN A 510 -24.10 -13.25 -36.14
CA GLN A 510 -25.45 -13.46 -36.70
C GLN A 510 -26.02 -12.19 -37.33
N ARG A 511 -25.88 -11.03 -36.69
CA ARG A 511 -26.33 -9.73 -37.23
C ARG A 511 -25.60 -9.34 -38.51
N THR A 512 -24.32 -9.68 -38.63
CA THR A 512 -23.50 -9.37 -39.81
C THR A 512 -23.82 -10.27 -41.02
N GLN A 513 -24.31 -11.49 -40.78
CA GLN A 513 -24.72 -12.45 -41.80
C GLN A 513 -26.16 -12.24 -42.26
N GLY A 514 -27.00 -11.56 -41.47
CA GLY A 514 -28.40 -11.28 -41.79
C GLY A 514 -28.67 -9.93 -42.46
N ASP A 515 -27.64 -9.13 -42.81
CA ASP A 515 -27.78 -7.83 -43.47
C ASP A 515 -27.59 -7.95 -44.99
N PRO A 516 -28.68 -7.96 -45.78
CA PRO A 516 -28.62 -8.13 -47.24
C PRO A 516 -27.95 -6.95 -48.00
N SER A 517 -27.77 -5.81 -47.32
CA SER A 517 -27.24 -4.58 -48.00
C SER A 517 -25.74 -4.62 -48.26
N ARG A 518 -25.00 -5.64 -47.80
CA ARG A 518 -23.55 -5.77 -48.01
C ARG A 518 -23.14 -6.46 -49.32
N ASP A 519 -24.04 -7.11 -50.01
CA ASP A 519 -23.74 -7.80 -51.28
C ASP A 519 -23.76 -6.86 -52.51
N GLU A 520 -24.35 -5.67 -52.38
CA GLU A 520 -24.40 -4.69 -53.49
C GLU A 520 -23.08 -3.93 -53.71
N HIS A 521 -22.15 -3.90 -52.74
CA HIS A 521 -20.87 -3.19 -52.88
C HIS A 521 -19.67 -4.08 -53.27
N ARG A 522 -19.92 -5.36 -53.55
CA ARG A 522 -18.90 -6.31 -54.00
C ARG A 522 -19.02 -6.71 -55.49
N ARG A 523 -19.86 -6.01 -56.26
CA ARG A 523 -19.91 -6.17 -57.70
C ARG A 523 -19.31 -5.00 -58.46
#